data_843e0d1bea9fc1cfcde28c17561e4fd8
#
_entry.id   843e0d1bea9fc1cfcde28c17561e4fd8
#
_cell.length_a   1.000
_cell.length_b   1.000
_cell.length_c   1.000
_cell.angle_alpha   90.00
_cell.angle_beta   90.00
_cell.angle_gamma   90.00
#
_symmetry.space_group_name_H-M   'P 1'
#
loop_
_entity.id
_entity.type
_entity.pdbx_description
1 polymer ?
#
loop_
_entity_poly.entity_id
_entity_poly.type
_entity_poly.pdbx_seq_one_letter_code
_entity_poly.pdbx_strand_id
1 'polypeptide(L)'
;MCRKHWGVDYTGTIELVNREWSSMNGCFIHSREEGIQKIRMSTKVNTRRPREDVIGTLLHELTHWRLWTQKIPHRDINYEFIAECIRVGAPISRARSAQEAYKRYLCIRKFEERADKKFDEEAS
;
A
#
# COMPACT_ATOMS: atom_id res chain seq x y z
N MET A 1 6.39 -11.47 5.96
CA MET A 1 5.31 -10.58 5.46
C MET A 1 5.09 -10.72 3.96
N CYS A 2 6.12 -10.51 3.16
CA CYS A 2 5.99 -10.59 1.70
C CYS A 2 5.63 -12.00 1.21
N ARG A 3 6.23 -13.05 1.77
CA ARG A 3 5.90 -14.43 1.40
C ARG A 3 4.45 -14.79 1.65
N LYS A 4 3.90 -14.32 2.76
CA LYS A 4 2.50 -14.58 3.13
C LYS A 4 1.53 -14.03 2.09
N HIS A 5 1.79 -12.83 1.59
CA HIS A 5 0.86 -12.12 0.69
C HIS A 5 1.16 -12.33 -0.79
N TRP A 6 2.44 -12.48 -1.15
CA TRP A 6 2.86 -12.48 -2.56
C TRP A 6 3.73 -13.69 -2.94
N GLY A 7 4.09 -14.54 -1.98
CA GLY A 7 4.93 -15.72 -2.27
C GLY A 7 6.37 -15.41 -2.65
N VAL A 8 6.84 -14.17 -2.41
CA VAL A 8 8.20 -13.73 -2.72
C VAL A 8 8.79 -13.02 -1.52
N ASP A 9 10.13 -12.96 -1.45
CA ASP A 9 10.83 -12.21 -0.43
C ASP A 9 11.07 -10.77 -0.89
N TYR A 10 11.11 -9.84 0.07
CA TYR A 10 11.53 -8.47 -0.19
C TYR A 10 13.01 -8.45 -0.59
N THR A 11 13.33 -7.86 -1.72
CA THR A 11 14.68 -7.82 -2.28
C THR A 11 15.45 -6.53 -1.99
N GLY A 12 14.81 -5.55 -1.37
CA GLY A 12 15.44 -4.28 -1.04
C GLY A 12 16.05 -4.24 0.36
N THR A 13 16.25 -3.03 0.86
CA THR A 13 16.76 -2.78 2.21
C THR A 13 15.73 -2.04 3.05
N ILE A 14 15.81 -2.22 4.37
CA ILE A 14 15.00 -1.46 5.33
C ILE A 14 15.98 -0.63 6.16
N GLU A 15 15.79 0.68 6.17
CA GLU A 15 16.64 1.62 6.89
C GLU A 15 15.84 2.27 8.02
N LEU A 16 16.37 2.20 9.23
CA LEU A 16 15.78 2.87 10.38
C LEU A 16 16.47 4.21 10.57
N VAL A 17 15.68 5.29 10.58
CA VAL A 17 16.22 6.65 10.73
C VAL A 17 15.69 7.27 12.01
N ASN A 18 16.58 7.89 12.77
CA ASN A 18 16.25 8.53 14.04
C ASN A 18 15.85 10.00 13.81
N ARG A 19 14.80 10.20 13.04
CA ARG A 19 14.27 11.55 12.73
C ARG A 19 12.78 11.58 12.99
N GLU A 20 12.30 12.73 13.41
CA GLU A 20 10.87 12.96 13.55
C GLU A 20 10.32 13.55 12.25
N TRP A 21 9.46 12.79 11.58
CA TRP A 21 8.76 13.23 10.39
C TRP A 21 7.36 13.72 10.77
N SER A 22 6.95 14.87 10.24
CA SER A 22 5.68 15.49 10.58
C SER A 22 4.47 14.88 9.87
N SER A 23 4.66 14.27 8.70
CA SER A 23 3.57 13.82 7.83
C SER A 23 3.66 12.37 7.39
N MET A 24 4.70 11.63 7.78
CA MET A 24 4.86 10.23 7.38
C MET A 24 5.49 9.41 8.49
N ASN A 25 5.22 8.11 8.48
CA ASN A 25 5.77 7.13 9.42
C ASN A 25 6.80 6.22 8.77
N GLY A 26 6.74 6.13 7.45
CA GLY A 26 7.67 5.39 6.61
C GLY A 26 7.56 5.86 5.16
N CYS A 27 8.51 5.46 4.33
CA CYS A 27 8.48 5.76 2.91
C CYS A 27 9.22 4.69 2.09
N PHE A 28 8.84 4.56 0.82
CA PHE A 28 9.52 3.69 -0.13
C PHE A 28 10.30 4.56 -1.12
N ILE A 29 11.60 4.29 -1.24
CA ILE A 29 12.52 4.98 -2.14
C ILE A 29 12.99 3.99 -3.20
N HIS A 30 12.89 4.38 -4.47
CA HIS A 30 13.19 3.48 -5.57
C HIS A 30 13.82 4.21 -6.75
N SER A 31 14.64 3.48 -7.50
CA SER A 31 15.16 3.89 -8.79
C SER A 31 15.56 2.66 -9.58
N ARG A 32 14.95 2.46 -10.75
CA ARG A 32 15.28 1.32 -11.61
C ARG A 32 16.67 1.47 -12.20
N GLU A 33 17.06 2.70 -12.56
CA GLU A 33 18.36 2.99 -13.16
C GLU A 33 19.50 2.70 -12.18
N GLU A 34 19.34 3.11 -10.93
CA GLU A 34 20.37 2.95 -9.90
C GLU A 34 20.22 1.67 -9.09
N GLY A 35 19.16 0.88 -9.34
CA GLY A 35 18.89 -0.34 -8.61
C GLY A 35 18.50 -0.12 -7.15
N ILE A 36 17.91 1.04 -6.84
CA ILE A 36 17.52 1.39 -5.47
C ILE A 36 16.15 0.82 -5.14
N GLN A 37 16.08 0.05 -4.04
CA GLN A 37 14.85 -0.43 -3.43
C GLN A 37 15.05 -0.29 -1.91
N LYS A 38 14.47 0.73 -1.31
CA LYS A 38 14.69 1.05 0.09
C LYS A 38 13.40 1.49 0.77
N ILE A 39 13.15 0.92 1.94
CA ILE A 39 12.09 1.37 2.83
C ILE A 39 12.75 2.04 4.03
N ARG A 40 12.36 3.27 4.34
CA ARG A 40 12.80 3.99 5.53
C ARG A 40 11.66 4.06 6.53
N MET A 41 11.98 3.76 7.79
CA MET A 41 11.03 3.86 8.91
C MET A 41 11.63 4.76 9.98
N SER A 42 10.84 5.70 10.50
CA SER A 42 11.28 6.56 11.59
C SER A 42 11.22 5.82 12.92
N THR A 43 12.36 5.68 13.61
CA THR A 43 12.38 5.10 14.95
C THR A 43 11.70 6.02 15.97
N LYS A 44 11.90 7.34 15.87
CA LYS A 44 11.27 8.30 16.79
C LYS A 44 9.76 8.27 16.75
N VAL A 45 9.18 8.30 15.52
CA VAL A 45 7.73 8.28 15.35
C VAL A 45 7.17 6.91 15.75
N ASN A 46 7.79 5.82 15.28
CA ASN A 46 7.24 4.48 15.42
C ASN A 46 7.41 3.89 16.82
N THR A 47 8.38 4.33 17.63
CA THR A 47 8.49 3.89 19.02
C THR A 47 7.32 4.34 19.89
N ARG A 48 6.59 5.37 19.47
CA ARG A 48 5.41 5.91 20.18
C ARG A 48 4.09 5.31 19.69
N ARG A 49 4.14 4.36 18.75
CA ARG A 49 2.96 3.76 18.12
C ARG A 49 2.78 2.31 18.54
N PRO A 50 1.53 1.81 18.61
CA PRO A 50 1.28 0.39 18.82
C PRO A 50 1.96 -0.46 17.76
N ARG A 51 2.37 -1.66 18.14
CA ARG A 51 3.06 -2.59 17.23
C ARG A 51 2.28 -2.85 15.94
N GLU A 52 0.97 -3.05 16.05
CA GLU A 52 0.11 -3.32 14.90
C GLU A 52 0.14 -2.17 13.89
N ASP A 53 0.19 -0.94 14.37
CA ASP A 53 0.25 0.24 13.51
C ASP A 53 1.59 0.34 12.78
N VAL A 54 2.69 0.00 13.46
CA VAL A 54 4.02 -0.03 12.85
C VAL A 54 4.11 -1.11 11.78
N ILE A 55 3.60 -2.30 12.07
CA ILE A 55 3.53 -3.41 11.12
C ILE A 55 2.66 -3.01 9.92
N GLY A 56 1.53 -2.36 10.15
CA GLY A 56 0.68 -1.84 9.09
C GLY A 56 1.40 -0.86 8.19
N THR A 57 2.16 0.07 8.76
CA THR A 57 2.98 1.03 7.99
C THR A 57 4.01 0.30 7.13
N LEU A 58 4.70 -0.68 7.70
CA LEU A 58 5.67 -1.47 6.94
C LEU A 58 5.00 -2.21 5.79
N LEU A 59 3.85 -2.83 6.03
CA LEU A 59 3.10 -3.54 4.99
C LEU A 59 2.63 -2.59 3.89
N HIS A 60 2.21 -1.37 4.24
CA HIS A 60 1.86 -0.32 3.28
C HIS A 60 3.05 -0.01 2.35
N GLU A 61 4.24 0.17 2.91
CA GLU A 61 5.44 0.44 2.11
C GLU A 61 5.87 -0.78 1.27
N LEU A 62 5.73 -1.98 1.81
CA LEU A 62 5.99 -3.20 1.05
C LEU A 62 5.01 -3.38 -0.11
N THR A 63 3.78 -2.89 0.02
CA THR A 63 2.79 -2.90 -1.06
C THR A 63 3.23 -1.98 -2.20
N HIS A 64 3.75 -0.78 -1.89
CA HIS A 64 4.37 0.08 -2.90
C HIS A 64 5.48 -0.65 -3.65
N TRP A 65 6.38 -1.28 -2.90
CA TRP A 65 7.49 -2.05 -3.47
C TRP A 65 7.00 -3.17 -4.39
N ARG A 66 6.02 -3.93 -3.94
CA ARG A 66 5.51 -5.08 -4.73
C ARG A 66 4.95 -4.64 -6.06
N LEU A 67 4.09 -3.64 -6.08
CA LEU A 67 3.51 -3.13 -7.31
C LEU A 67 4.58 -2.48 -8.20
N TRP A 68 5.52 -1.75 -7.60
CA TRP A 68 6.64 -1.17 -8.33
C TRP A 68 7.47 -2.26 -9.05
N THR A 69 7.76 -3.38 -8.39
CA THR A 69 8.51 -4.49 -9.02
C THR A 69 7.76 -5.09 -10.20
N GLN A 70 6.45 -5.07 -10.18
CA GLN A 70 5.59 -5.59 -11.23
C GLN A 70 5.25 -4.56 -12.30
N LYS A 71 5.77 -3.35 -12.21
CA LYS A 71 5.46 -2.22 -13.10
C LYS A 71 3.98 -1.87 -13.14
N ILE A 72 3.31 -2.02 -12.01
CA ILE A 72 1.90 -1.64 -11.81
C ILE A 72 1.87 -0.27 -11.11
N PRO A 73 0.88 0.60 -11.42
CA PRO A 73 0.73 1.86 -10.70
C PRO A 73 0.70 1.65 -9.19
N HIS A 74 1.58 2.34 -8.44
CA HIS A 74 1.84 2.06 -7.03
C HIS A 74 1.79 3.28 -6.12
N ARG A 75 1.20 4.38 -6.58
CA ARG A 75 1.04 5.59 -5.76
C ARG A 75 -0.16 5.44 -4.84
N ASP A 76 -0.14 6.18 -3.72
CA ASP A 76 -1.22 6.15 -2.72
C ASP A 76 -2.62 6.42 -3.29
N ILE A 77 -2.69 7.12 -4.42
CA ILE A 77 -3.95 7.49 -5.08
C ILE A 77 -4.36 6.53 -6.20
N ASN A 78 -3.53 5.56 -6.57
CA ASN A 78 -3.85 4.64 -7.65
C ASN A 78 -4.84 3.57 -7.21
N TYR A 79 -5.80 3.26 -8.07
CA TYR A 79 -6.79 2.21 -7.83
C TYR A 79 -6.12 0.87 -7.51
N GLU A 80 -5.12 0.50 -8.29
CA GLU A 80 -4.41 -0.77 -8.13
C GLU A 80 -3.70 -0.87 -6.77
N PHE A 81 -3.12 0.24 -6.32
CA PHE A 81 -2.46 0.27 -5.01
C PHE A 81 -3.48 0.15 -3.88
N ILE A 82 -4.58 0.88 -3.96
CA ILE A 82 -5.65 0.83 -2.94
C ILE A 82 -6.23 -0.59 -2.88
N ALA A 83 -6.51 -1.19 -4.03
CA ALA A 83 -7.03 -2.56 -4.10
C ALA A 83 -6.06 -3.55 -3.44
N GLU A 84 -4.77 -3.44 -3.69
CA GLU A 84 -3.76 -4.33 -3.12
C GLU A 84 -3.62 -4.13 -1.61
N CYS A 85 -3.65 -2.89 -1.13
CA CYS A 85 -3.65 -2.61 0.32
C CYS A 85 -4.83 -3.28 1.01
N ILE A 86 -6.02 -3.17 0.44
CA ILE A 86 -7.22 -3.81 1.01
C ILE A 86 -7.05 -5.33 1.03
N ARG A 87 -6.57 -5.91 -0.06
CA ARG A 87 -6.37 -7.36 -0.17
C ARG A 87 -5.42 -7.90 0.90
N VAL A 88 -4.32 -7.21 1.18
CA VAL A 88 -3.32 -7.68 2.14
C VAL A 88 -3.54 -7.16 3.57
N GLY A 89 -4.49 -6.27 3.77
CA GLY A 89 -4.78 -5.69 5.09
C GLY A 89 -3.86 -4.54 5.48
N ALA A 90 -3.23 -3.87 4.51
CA ALA A 90 -2.43 -2.68 4.77
C ALA A 90 -3.32 -1.44 4.88
N PRO A 91 -2.97 -0.48 5.76
CA PRO A 91 -3.76 0.75 5.89
C PRO A 91 -3.62 1.65 4.66
N ILE A 92 -4.67 2.40 4.39
CA ILE A 92 -4.68 3.43 3.35
C ILE A 92 -4.10 4.72 3.96
N SER A 93 -3.36 5.50 3.16
CA SER A 93 -2.84 6.79 3.59
C SER A 93 -3.95 7.71 4.08
N ARG A 94 -3.69 8.48 5.14
CA ARG A 94 -4.62 9.47 5.69
C ARG A 94 -4.62 10.78 4.91
N ALA A 95 -3.71 10.96 3.96
CA ALA A 95 -3.68 12.14 3.11
C ALA A 95 -5.03 12.32 2.40
N ARG A 96 -5.46 13.56 2.23
CA ARG A 96 -6.76 13.88 1.65
C ARG A 96 -6.94 13.27 0.26
N SER A 97 -5.92 13.38 -0.59
CA SER A 97 -5.95 12.82 -1.94
C SER A 97 -6.12 11.30 -1.94
N ALA A 98 -5.45 10.60 -1.03
CA ALA A 98 -5.57 9.15 -0.88
C ALA A 98 -6.96 8.76 -0.37
N GLN A 99 -7.52 9.52 0.57
CA GLN A 99 -8.88 9.26 1.08
C GLN A 99 -9.94 9.49 0.01
N GLU A 100 -9.79 10.50 -0.83
CA GLU A 100 -10.68 10.73 -1.97
C GLU A 100 -10.57 9.60 -2.98
N ALA A 101 -9.36 9.12 -3.28
CA ALA A 101 -9.14 7.98 -4.16
C ALA A 101 -9.76 6.70 -3.60
N TYR A 102 -9.68 6.49 -2.29
CA TYR A 102 -10.31 5.36 -1.60
C TYR A 102 -11.83 5.39 -1.74
N LYS A 103 -12.44 6.57 -1.58
CA LYS A 103 -13.89 6.72 -1.79
C LYS A 103 -14.29 6.38 -3.22
N ARG A 104 -13.52 6.83 -4.21
CA ARG A 104 -13.77 6.48 -5.62
C ARG A 104 -13.63 4.98 -5.84
N TYR A 105 -12.63 4.35 -5.25
CA TYR A 105 -12.45 2.90 -5.31
C TYR A 105 -13.70 2.17 -4.81
N LEU A 106 -14.22 2.56 -3.64
CA LEU A 106 -15.42 1.94 -3.07
C LEU A 106 -16.63 2.11 -3.98
N CYS A 107 -16.79 3.28 -4.59
CA CYS A 107 -17.89 3.53 -5.54
C CYS A 107 -17.78 2.64 -6.78
N ILE A 108 -16.59 2.52 -7.36
CA ILE A 108 -16.33 1.68 -8.52
C ILE A 108 -16.61 0.21 -8.18
N ARG A 109 -16.17 -0.27 -7.03
CA ARG A 109 -16.42 -1.65 -6.59
C ARG A 109 -17.91 -1.94 -6.43
N LYS A 110 -18.67 -1.03 -5.85
CA LYS A 110 -20.13 -1.18 -5.72
C LYS A 110 -20.80 -1.24 -7.08
N PHE A 111 -20.37 -0.39 -8.01
CA PHE A 111 -20.91 -0.39 -9.37
C PHE A 111 -20.63 -1.71 -10.08
N GLU A 112 -19.40 -2.21 -10.00
CA GLU A 112 -19.01 -3.49 -10.59
C GLU A 112 -19.81 -4.66 -10.01
N GLU A 113 -19.99 -4.69 -8.69
CA GLU A 113 -20.78 -5.73 -8.02
C GLU A 113 -22.23 -5.74 -8.48
N ARG A 114 -22.83 -4.55 -8.63
CA ARG A 114 -24.20 -4.43 -9.14
C ARG A 114 -24.31 -4.86 -10.59
N ALA A 115 -23.34 -4.50 -11.42
CA ALA A 115 -23.31 -4.88 -12.83
C ALA A 115 -23.17 -6.39 -12.99
N ASP A 116 -22.25 -7.01 -12.23
CA ASP A 116 -22.03 -8.46 -12.24
C ASP A 116 -23.28 -9.21 -11.78
N LYS A 117 -23.90 -8.75 -10.69
CA LYS A 117 -25.12 -9.36 -10.17
C LYS A 117 -26.26 -9.27 -11.19
N LYS A 118 -26.43 -8.13 -11.82
CA LYS A 118 -27.46 -7.93 -12.86
C LYS A 118 -27.20 -8.83 -14.05
N PHE A 119 -25.96 -8.95 -14.49
CA PHE A 119 -25.57 -9.83 -15.58
C PHE A 119 -25.88 -11.30 -15.25
N ASP A 120 -25.56 -11.75 -14.06
CA ASP A 120 -25.83 -13.11 -13.59
C ASP A 120 -27.34 -13.40 -13.54
N GLU A 121 -28.14 -12.45 -13.07
CA GLU A 121 -29.61 -12.55 -13.07
C GLU A 121 -30.18 -12.67 -14.47
N GLU A 122 -29.67 -11.90 -15.43
CA GLU A 122 -30.09 -11.95 -16.82
C GLU A 122 -29.63 -13.22 -17.53
N ALA A 123 -28.48 -13.79 -17.13
CA ALA A 123 -27.94 -15.02 -17.70
C ALA A 123 -28.64 -16.29 -17.21
N SER A 124 -29.32 -16.20 -16.08
CA SER A 124 -30.08 -17.32 -15.51
C SER A 124 -31.54 -17.27 -15.94
#